data_13d8e4c2a6f9cf88d28e3872b319ba8b
#
_entry.id   13d8e4c2a6f9cf88d28e3872b319ba8b
#
_cell.length_a   1.000
_cell.length_b   1.000
_cell.length_c   1.000
_cell.angle_alpha   90.00
_cell.angle_beta   90.00
_cell.angle_gamma   90.00
#
_symmetry.space_group_name_H-M   'P 1'
#
loop_
_entity.id
_entity.type
_entity.pdbx_description
1 polymer ?
#
loop_
_entity_poly.entity_id
_entity_poly.type
_entity_poly.pdbx_seq_one_letter_code
_entity_poly.pdbx_strand_id
1 'polypeptide(L)'
;MNDFLTLGPDGRVAEHEGKTLDYKRDLSGPEGVLRTVVAFANSAGGRLVIGVADDRSVVGIDDPVTAEMRLANLIADSIRPQLLPTIELITLDGRTVLVANVPVGGQRPYYLKEAGRYGGAYVRLGSSNRRATRLLTDDLARGAGSRTFDRQINPQADIDDIDP
;
A
#
# COMPACT_ATOMS: atom_id res chain seq x y z
N MET A 1 -19.63 1.73 -6.61
CA MET A 1 -19.63 0.46 -7.37
C MET A 1 -18.24 -0.13 -7.44
N ASN A 2 -18.12 -1.41 -7.24
CA ASN A 2 -16.85 -2.10 -7.25
C ASN A 2 -16.58 -2.74 -8.60
N ASP A 3 -15.56 -2.27 -9.31
CA ASP A 3 -15.23 -2.82 -10.63
C ASP A 3 -13.88 -3.55 -10.63
N PHE A 4 -13.12 -3.49 -9.52
CA PHE A 4 -11.79 -4.06 -9.51
C PHE A 4 -11.69 -5.43 -8.83
N LEU A 5 -12.73 -5.83 -8.10
CA LEU A 5 -12.81 -7.16 -7.47
C LEU A 5 -14.00 -7.91 -8.01
N THR A 6 -13.78 -9.13 -8.44
CA THR A 6 -14.85 -10.01 -8.94
C THR A 6 -14.75 -11.34 -8.23
N LEU A 7 -15.87 -12.06 -8.16
CA LEU A 7 -15.89 -13.38 -7.56
C LEU A 7 -15.86 -14.45 -8.65
N GLY A 8 -15.00 -15.44 -8.46
CA GLY A 8 -14.93 -16.58 -9.35
C GLY A 8 -16.04 -17.59 -9.07
N PRO A 9 -16.09 -18.66 -9.85
CA PRO A 9 -17.14 -19.67 -9.69
C PRO A 9 -17.06 -20.41 -8.35
N ASP A 10 -15.91 -20.35 -7.69
CA ASP A 10 -15.73 -20.98 -6.37
C ASP A 10 -16.12 -20.03 -5.23
N GLY A 11 -16.59 -18.80 -5.54
CA GLY A 11 -16.96 -17.82 -4.54
C GLY A 11 -15.79 -17.05 -3.96
N ARG A 12 -14.60 -17.28 -4.47
CA ARG A 12 -13.41 -16.54 -4.02
C ARG A 12 -13.15 -15.36 -4.95
N VAL A 13 -12.44 -14.36 -4.42
CA VAL A 13 -12.04 -13.22 -5.23
C VAL A 13 -11.11 -13.72 -6.33
N ALA A 14 -11.38 -13.32 -7.56
CA ALA A 14 -10.63 -13.80 -8.72
C ALA A 14 -9.26 -13.14 -8.86
N GLU A 15 -9.15 -11.90 -8.44
CA GLU A 15 -7.92 -11.12 -8.60
C GLU A 15 -6.87 -11.58 -7.59
N HIS A 16 -5.64 -11.72 -8.04
CA HIS A 16 -4.52 -12.14 -7.19
C HIS A 16 -3.77 -10.92 -6.65
N GLU A 17 -3.16 -11.10 -5.47
CA GLU A 17 -2.26 -10.09 -4.93
C GLU A 17 -1.15 -9.80 -5.93
N GLY A 18 -0.68 -8.56 -5.92
CA GLY A 18 0.38 -8.13 -6.83
C GLY A 18 0.93 -6.79 -6.43
N LYS A 19 1.46 -6.08 -7.42
CA LYS A 19 2.14 -4.81 -7.16
C LYS A 19 1.20 -3.76 -6.58
N THR A 20 -0.07 -3.76 -6.98
CA THR A 20 -1.02 -2.74 -6.57
C THR A 20 -2.25 -3.30 -5.87
N LEU A 21 -2.18 -4.54 -5.37
CA LEU A 21 -3.31 -5.16 -4.68
C LEU A 21 -2.80 -6.10 -3.60
N ASP A 22 -3.35 -5.96 -2.40
CA ASP A 22 -3.01 -6.82 -1.27
C ASP A 22 -4.25 -7.10 -0.45
N TYR A 23 -4.33 -8.30 0.12
CA TYR A 23 -5.45 -8.71 0.97
C TYR A 23 -4.97 -8.93 2.39
N LYS A 24 -5.80 -8.52 3.35
CA LYS A 24 -5.62 -8.84 4.75
C LYS A 24 -6.96 -9.37 5.27
N ARG A 25 -6.90 -10.41 6.09
CA ARG A 25 -8.11 -10.99 6.65
C ARG A 25 -8.81 -10.00 7.58
N ASP A 26 -8.04 -9.31 8.42
CA ASP A 26 -8.56 -8.36 9.40
C ASP A 26 -7.44 -7.40 9.82
N LEU A 27 -7.70 -6.61 10.86
CA LEU A 27 -6.75 -5.63 11.37
C LEU A 27 -5.97 -6.13 12.58
N SER A 28 -5.98 -7.43 12.88
CA SER A 28 -5.29 -7.97 14.04
C SER A 28 -3.77 -7.94 13.90
N GLY A 29 -3.26 -7.86 12.68
CA GLY A 29 -1.83 -7.72 12.42
C GLY A 29 -1.50 -6.33 11.91
N PRO A 30 -1.54 -5.29 12.76
CA PRO A 30 -1.42 -3.91 12.28
C PRO A 30 -0.09 -3.61 11.60
N GLU A 31 1.00 -4.26 12.00
CA GLU A 31 2.28 -4.03 11.35
C GLU A 31 2.26 -4.41 9.87
N GLY A 32 1.68 -5.56 9.54
CA GLY A 32 1.59 -6.00 8.16
C GLY A 32 0.75 -5.05 7.32
N VAL A 33 -0.35 -4.55 7.89
CA VAL A 33 -1.19 -3.57 7.23
C VAL A 33 -0.39 -2.30 6.94
N LEU A 34 0.33 -1.80 7.93
CA LEU A 34 1.10 -0.56 7.80
C LEU A 34 2.24 -0.69 6.80
N ARG A 35 2.94 -1.82 6.80
CA ARG A 35 4.02 -2.04 5.84
C ARG A 35 3.50 -2.03 4.41
N THR A 36 2.33 -2.63 4.19
CA THR A 36 1.72 -2.65 2.87
C THR A 36 1.36 -1.23 2.42
N VAL A 37 0.76 -0.43 3.30
CA VAL A 37 0.39 0.94 2.98
C VAL A 37 1.63 1.77 2.62
N VAL A 38 2.68 1.64 3.43
CA VAL A 38 3.94 2.34 3.18
C VAL A 38 4.54 1.92 1.85
N ALA A 39 4.56 0.61 1.59
CA ALA A 39 5.14 0.07 0.36
C ALA A 39 4.39 0.57 -0.88
N PHE A 40 3.07 0.63 -0.80
CA PHE A 40 2.26 1.17 -1.90
C PHE A 40 2.58 2.64 -2.15
N ALA A 41 2.63 3.44 -1.09
CA ALA A 41 2.89 4.87 -1.21
C ALA A 41 4.26 5.17 -1.81
N ASN A 42 5.24 4.32 -1.52
CA ASN A 42 6.60 4.47 -2.05
C ASN A 42 6.78 3.87 -3.44
N SER A 43 5.81 3.16 -3.94
CA SER A 43 5.92 2.45 -5.22
C SER A 43 4.89 2.99 -6.21
N ALA A 44 3.93 2.17 -6.61
CA ALA A 44 2.96 2.54 -7.64
C ALA A 44 1.59 2.88 -7.07
N GLY A 45 1.46 3.00 -5.74
CA GLY A 45 0.17 3.07 -5.10
C GLY A 45 -0.47 1.70 -5.08
N GLY A 46 -1.71 1.62 -4.62
CA GLY A 46 -2.39 0.32 -4.61
C GLY A 46 -3.63 0.32 -3.76
N ARG A 47 -4.27 -0.82 -3.75
CA ARG A 47 -5.47 -1.05 -2.96
C ARG A 47 -5.20 -2.15 -1.95
N LEU A 48 -5.45 -1.84 -0.69
CA LEU A 48 -5.37 -2.80 0.40
C LEU A 48 -6.78 -3.17 0.81
N VAL A 49 -7.13 -4.44 0.69
CA VAL A 49 -8.48 -4.94 0.99
C VAL A 49 -8.44 -5.69 2.31
N ILE A 50 -9.27 -5.25 3.26
CA ILE A 50 -9.39 -5.90 4.57
C ILE A 50 -10.68 -6.69 4.59
N GLY A 51 -10.60 -7.97 4.90
CA GLY A 51 -11.76 -8.87 4.94
C GLY A 51 -11.68 -10.01 3.93
N VAL A 52 -10.52 -10.21 3.33
CA VAL A 52 -10.28 -11.31 2.39
C VAL A 52 -9.10 -12.12 2.89
N ALA A 53 -9.28 -13.43 2.99
CA ALA A 53 -8.26 -14.33 3.53
C ALA A 53 -7.20 -14.65 2.49
N ASP A 54 -6.14 -15.32 2.92
CA ASP A 54 -5.01 -15.67 2.05
C ASP A 54 -5.42 -16.53 0.86
N ASP A 55 -6.44 -17.36 1.02
CA ASP A 55 -6.96 -18.18 -0.06
C ASP A 55 -7.97 -17.45 -0.94
N ARG A 56 -8.11 -16.14 -0.72
CA ARG A 56 -9.00 -15.24 -1.42
C ARG A 56 -10.48 -15.46 -1.12
N SER A 57 -10.81 -16.21 -0.07
CA SER A 57 -12.19 -16.27 0.38
C SER A 57 -12.60 -14.97 1.06
N VAL A 58 -13.84 -14.55 0.85
CA VAL A 58 -14.36 -13.32 1.45
C VAL A 58 -14.82 -13.62 2.86
N VAL A 59 -14.10 -13.11 3.83
CA VAL A 59 -14.42 -13.28 5.24
C VAL A 59 -15.36 -12.18 5.73
N GLY A 60 -15.13 -10.96 5.24
CA GLY A 60 -15.89 -9.79 5.66
C GLY A 60 -15.39 -9.23 6.97
N ILE A 61 -15.96 -8.10 7.33
CA ILE A 61 -15.66 -7.36 8.58
C ILE A 61 -16.95 -7.25 9.36
N ASP A 62 -16.90 -7.62 10.66
CA ASP A 62 -18.10 -7.62 11.50
C ASP A 62 -18.62 -6.23 11.79
N ASP A 63 -17.73 -5.27 12.02
CA ASP A 63 -18.09 -3.89 12.34
C ASP A 63 -17.31 -2.95 11.42
N PRO A 64 -17.78 -2.80 10.17
CA PRO A 64 -17.01 -2.04 9.17
C PRO A 64 -16.78 -0.58 9.53
N VAL A 65 -17.75 0.07 10.18
CA VAL A 65 -17.62 1.49 10.52
C VAL A 65 -16.50 1.69 11.54
N THR A 66 -16.48 0.84 12.58
CA THR A 66 -15.40 0.89 13.57
C THR A 66 -14.06 0.52 12.96
N ALA A 67 -14.05 -0.47 12.07
CA ALA A 67 -12.82 -0.89 11.41
C ALA A 67 -12.26 0.20 10.51
N GLU A 68 -13.13 0.92 9.82
CA GLU A 68 -12.71 2.05 8.97
C GLU A 68 -12.01 3.12 9.81
N MET A 69 -12.64 3.49 10.93
CA MET A 69 -12.09 4.49 11.85
C MET A 69 -10.74 4.04 12.40
N ARG A 70 -10.68 2.77 12.80
CA ARG A 70 -9.46 2.19 13.36
C ARG A 70 -8.32 2.20 12.34
N LEU A 71 -8.61 1.84 11.10
CA LEU A 71 -7.61 1.83 10.04
C LEU A 71 -7.11 3.25 9.75
N ALA A 72 -8.03 4.21 9.65
CA ALA A 72 -7.66 5.60 9.40
C ALA A 72 -6.75 6.15 10.51
N ASN A 73 -7.11 5.89 11.76
CA ASN A 73 -6.30 6.34 12.89
C ASN A 73 -4.93 5.65 12.94
N LEU A 74 -4.91 4.36 12.65
CA LEU A 74 -3.67 3.59 12.64
C LEU A 74 -2.68 4.16 11.63
N ILE A 75 -3.16 4.47 10.44
CA ILE A 75 -2.32 5.05 9.39
C ILE A 75 -1.85 6.46 9.79
N ALA A 76 -2.78 7.29 10.27
CA ALA A 76 -2.44 8.66 10.64
C ALA A 76 -1.41 8.73 11.77
N ASP A 77 -1.49 7.79 12.71
CA ASP A 77 -0.61 7.79 13.87
C ASP A 77 0.74 7.14 13.61
N SER A 78 0.84 6.30 12.60
CA SER A 78 2.00 5.40 12.47
C SER A 78 2.90 5.68 11.29
N ILE A 79 2.43 6.42 10.29
CA ILE A 79 3.18 6.63 9.05
C ILE A 79 3.57 8.10 8.90
N ARG A 80 4.79 8.33 8.47
CA ARG A 80 5.31 9.69 8.19
C ARG A 80 6.00 9.69 6.82
N PRO A 81 5.96 10.76 6.06
CA PRO A 81 5.10 11.94 6.26
C PRO A 81 3.62 11.56 6.30
N GLN A 82 2.77 12.53 6.59
CA GLN A 82 1.34 12.27 6.68
C GLN A 82 0.81 11.71 5.38
N LEU A 83 0.00 10.66 5.47
CA LEU A 83 -0.57 9.97 4.33
C LEU A 83 -2.05 9.74 4.59
N LEU A 84 -2.89 10.13 3.64
CA LEU A 84 -4.34 10.05 3.81
C LEU A 84 -4.94 9.22 2.67
N PRO A 85 -4.99 7.89 2.83
CA PRO A 85 -5.66 7.06 1.82
C PRO A 85 -7.17 7.26 1.89
N THR A 86 -7.84 6.97 0.79
CA THR A 86 -9.29 6.93 0.76
C THR A 86 -9.73 5.53 1.18
N ILE A 87 -10.67 5.44 2.11
CA ILE A 87 -11.16 4.15 2.59
C ILE A 87 -12.63 4.01 2.19
N GLU A 88 -12.95 2.90 1.54
CA GLU A 88 -14.30 2.60 1.06
C GLU A 88 -14.80 1.31 1.67
N LEU A 89 -16.11 1.21 1.84
CA LEU A 89 -16.77 -0.03 2.22
C LEU A 89 -17.38 -0.63 0.97
N ILE A 90 -17.06 -1.88 0.71
CA ILE A 90 -17.57 -2.59 -0.47
C ILE A 90 -18.23 -3.88 -0.02
N THR A 91 -19.35 -4.24 -0.64
CA THR A 91 -20.03 -5.49 -0.36
C THR A 91 -19.71 -6.51 -1.43
N LEU A 92 -19.21 -7.67 -0.99
CA LEU A 92 -18.93 -8.80 -1.85
C LEU A 92 -19.65 -10.02 -1.28
N ASP A 93 -20.54 -10.61 -2.07
CA ASP A 93 -21.25 -11.83 -1.67
C ASP A 93 -21.92 -11.64 -0.31
N GLY A 94 -22.57 -10.49 -0.11
CA GLY A 94 -23.29 -10.20 1.13
C GLY A 94 -22.42 -9.85 2.32
N ARG A 95 -21.10 -9.77 2.15
CA ARG A 95 -20.17 -9.42 3.22
C ARG A 95 -19.46 -8.11 2.90
N THR A 96 -19.21 -7.33 3.92
CA THR A 96 -18.57 -6.03 3.76
C THR A 96 -17.08 -6.15 3.99
N VAL A 97 -16.31 -5.56 3.06
CA VAL A 97 -14.85 -5.46 3.17
C VAL A 97 -14.47 -3.98 3.11
N LEU A 98 -13.29 -3.66 3.65
CA LEU A 98 -12.73 -2.32 3.54
C LEU A 98 -11.71 -2.29 2.42
N VAL A 99 -11.68 -1.19 1.66
CA VAL A 99 -10.66 -0.99 0.64
C VAL A 99 -9.99 0.34 0.90
N ALA A 100 -8.69 0.29 1.19
CA ALA A 100 -7.88 1.48 1.34
C ALA A 100 -7.18 1.74 0.01
N ASN A 101 -7.52 2.85 -0.62
CA ASN A 101 -6.88 3.28 -1.86
C ASN A 101 -5.70 4.16 -1.49
N VAL A 102 -4.49 3.66 -1.71
CA VAL A 102 -3.26 4.34 -1.34
C VAL A 102 -2.66 4.97 -2.60
N PRO A 103 -2.56 6.29 -2.64
CA PRO A 103 -1.95 6.94 -3.81
C PRO A 103 -0.44 6.79 -3.80
N VAL A 104 0.17 7.00 -4.96
CA VAL A 104 1.63 7.20 -4.99
C VAL A 104 1.92 8.47 -4.21
N GLY A 105 2.77 8.37 -3.22
CA GLY A 105 3.04 9.50 -2.36
C GLY A 105 3.91 10.56 -3.02
N GLY A 106 3.59 11.83 -2.75
CA GLY A 106 4.34 12.96 -3.27
C GLY A 106 5.56 13.34 -2.44
N GLN A 107 5.70 12.77 -1.25
CA GLN A 107 6.77 13.14 -0.32
C GLN A 107 7.58 11.91 0.12
N ARG A 108 7.87 11.04 -0.84
CA ARG A 108 8.63 9.83 -0.55
C ARG A 108 10.02 10.17 0.00
N PRO A 109 10.59 9.36 0.91
CA PRO A 109 10.05 8.07 1.35
C PRO A 109 9.03 8.22 2.47
N TYR A 110 8.02 7.36 2.43
CA TYR A 110 7.12 7.17 3.56
C TYR A 110 7.68 6.04 4.41
N TYR A 111 7.45 6.10 5.71
CA TYR A 111 8.05 5.12 6.62
C TYR A 111 7.22 5.00 7.89
N LEU A 112 7.43 3.90 8.59
CA LEU A 112 6.84 3.70 9.90
C LEU A 112 7.55 4.60 10.90
N LYS A 113 6.78 5.46 11.57
CA LYS A 113 7.30 6.46 12.48
C LYS A 113 8.23 5.89 13.54
N GLU A 114 7.84 4.76 14.14
CA GLU A 114 8.61 4.17 15.23
C GLU A 114 9.97 3.65 14.80
N ALA A 115 10.05 3.12 13.59
CA ALA A 115 11.29 2.56 13.07
C ALA A 115 12.17 3.61 12.39
N GLY A 116 11.60 4.77 12.10
CA GLY A 116 12.33 5.85 11.47
C GLY A 116 12.51 5.67 9.98
N ARG A 117 13.09 6.70 9.36
CA ARG A 117 13.23 6.78 7.91
C ARG A 117 14.01 5.61 7.31
N TYR A 118 15.09 5.19 7.96
CA TYR A 118 15.97 4.16 7.39
C TYR A 118 15.65 2.75 7.89
N GLY A 119 14.77 2.62 8.84
CA GLY A 119 14.34 1.30 9.31
C GLY A 119 12.90 0.98 8.96
N GLY A 120 12.12 2.00 8.64
CA GLY A 120 10.67 1.86 8.47
C GLY A 120 10.15 2.08 7.07
N ALA A 121 11.03 2.31 6.08
CA ALA A 121 10.59 2.51 4.70
C ALA A 121 10.53 1.17 3.97
N TYR A 122 9.43 0.93 3.28
CA TYR A 122 9.21 -0.30 2.52
C TYR A 122 8.82 0.05 1.10
N VAL A 123 9.14 -0.84 0.16
CA VAL A 123 8.71 -0.76 -1.23
C VAL A 123 8.02 -2.05 -1.62
N ARG A 124 7.20 -1.97 -2.64
CA ARG A 124 6.45 -3.12 -3.14
C ARG A 124 7.20 -3.78 -4.28
N LEU A 125 7.51 -5.06 -4.11
CA LEU A 125 8.18 -5.84 -5.14
C LEU A 125 7.29 -7.05 -5.43
N GLY A 126 6.61 -7.01 -6.59
CA GLY A 126 5.58 -8.00 -6.88
C GLY A 126 4.50 -7.92 -5.82
N SER A 127 4.20 -9.04 -5.18
CA SER A 127 3.19 -9.11 -4.13
C SER A 127 3.78 -9.07 -2.72
N SER A 128 5.04 -8.65 -2.58
CA SER A 128 5.68 -8.62 -1.27
C SER A 128 6.18 -7.22 -0.92
N ASN A 129 6.28 -6.98 0.39
CA ASN A 129 6.80 -5.73 0.93
C ASN A 129 8.25 -5.96 1.32
N ARG A 130 9.15 -5.12 0.83
CA ARG A 130 10.58 -5.23 1.11
C ARG A 130 11.06 -3.97 1.79
N ARG A 131 11.81 -4.13 2.86
CA ARG A 131 12.40 -2.97 3.52
C ARG A 131 13.39 -2.32 2.56
N ALA A 132 13.28 -1.01 2.38
CA ALA A 132 14.17 -0.27 1.53
C ALA A 132 15.54 -0.17 2.17
N THR A 133 16.59 -0.40 1.38
CA THR A 133 17.95 -0.16 1.83
C THR A 133 18.14 1.34 2.04
N ARG A 134 19.21 1.71 2.73
CA ARG A 134 19.53 3.12 2.93
C ARG A 134 19.66 3.85 1.59
N LEU A 135 20.34 3.21 0.65
CA LEU A 135 20.55 3.80 -0.66
C LEU A 135 19.22 4.01 -1.39
N LEU A 136 18.35 3.00 -1.37
CA LEU A 136 17.04 3.11 -2.02
C LEU A 136 16.18 4.18 -1.33
N THR A 137 16.25 4.26 -0.02
CA THR A 137 15.51 5.28 0.74
C THR A 137 15.94 6.67 0.30
N ASP A 138 17.24 6.90 0.14
CA ASP A 138 17.75 8.18 -0.34
C ASP A 138 17.33 8.44 -1.79
N ASP A 139 17.30 7.41 -2.62
CA ASP A 139 16.83 7.54 -4.00
C ASP A 139 15.36 7.95 -4.06
N LEU A 140 14.54 7.39 -3.20
CA LEU A 140 13.12 7.76 -3.13
C LEU A 140 12.97 9.24 -2.79
N ALA A 141 13.79 9.74 -1.88
CA ALA A 141 13.77 11.15 -1.49
C ALA A 141 14.15 12.06 -2.67
N ARG A 142 15.16 11.67 -3.42
CA ARG A 142 15.60 12.45 -4.58
C ARG A 142 14.53 12.42 -5.69
N GLY A 143 13.93 11.25 -5.92
CA GLY A 143 12.88 11.11 -6.92
C GLY A 143 11.68 11.99 -6.60
N ALA A 144 11.31 12.07 -5.32
CA ALA A 144 10.18 12.91 -4.91
C ALA A 144 10.43 14.38 -5.21
N GLY A 145 11.69 14.81 -5.17
CA GLY A 145 12.03 16.20 -5.46
C GLY A 145 12.16 16.49 -6.93
N SER A 146 12.51 15.52 -7.74
CA SER A 146 12.84 15.77 -9.14
C SER A 146 11.77 15.34 -10.13
N ARG A 147 10.78 14.78 -9.80
CA ARG A 147 9.78 14.40 -10.57
C ARG A 147 9.62 14.61 -11.87
N THR A 148 9.96 14.41 -12.50
CA THR A 148 9.86 14.64 -13.67
C THR A 148 10.65 13.98 -14.51
N PHE A 149 11.12 13.46 -14.71
CA PHE A 149 12.03 12.82 -15.40
C PHE A 149 11.82 11.66 -15.84
N ASP A 150 11.25 11.72 -16.02
CA ASP A 150 11.29 10.78 -16.55
C ASP A 150 11.79 10.06 -17.09
N ARG A 151 12.06 10.23 -16.93
CA ARG A 151 12.61 9.54 -17.29
C ARG A 151 13.30 9.25 -17.74
N GLN A 152 13.55 9.64 -17.61
CA GLN A 152 14.37 9.26 -17.97
C GLN A 152 15.11 8.95 -18.05
N ILE A 153 15.36 9.34 -17.91
CA ILE A 153 16.22 8.93 -18.04
C ILE A 153 16.95 8.84 -18.06
N ASN A 154 17.17 9.25 -17.83
CA ASN A 154 18.07 9.02 -17.96
C ASN A 154 18.79 9.01 -18.03
N PRO A 155 19.18 9.39 -18.10
CA PRO A 155 20.02 9.20 -18.15
C PRO A 155 20.68 9.39 -17.93
N GLN A 156 20.83 9.83 -17.80
CA GLN A 156 21.50 9.76 -17.64
C GLN A 156 21.62 9.84 -17.06
N ALA A 157 21.62 10.48 -16.77
CA ALA A 157 21.74 10.24 -16.46
C ALA A 157 21.82 10.19 -15.84
N ASP A 158 21.76 10.57 -15.29
CA ASP A 158 21.90 10.05 -15.00
C ASP A 158 22.25 9.77 -14.64
N ILE A 159 22.36 10.20 -14.48
CA ILE A 159 22.69 9.58 -14.38
C ILE A 159 23.03 9.58 -14.03
N ASP A 160 23.04 10.33 -13.72
CA ASP A 160 23.31 9.96 -13.64
C ASP A 160 23.19 9.70 -13.35
N ASP A 161 22.92 10.16 -13.03
CA ASP A 161 22.68 9.49 -13.04
C ASP A 161 22.51 8.85 -12.93
N ILE A 162 22.37 9.08 -12.60
CA ILE A 162 22.15 8.14 -12.70
C ILE A 162 22.23 7.67 -12.58
N ASP A 163 22.20 8.02 -12.17
CA ASP A 163 22.24 7.34 -12.20
C ASP A 163 22.46 7.06 -12.13
N PRO A 164 22.62 7.30 -11.85
CA PRO A 164 22.81 6.83 -11.99
C PRO A 164 22.83 6.49 -11.97
#